data_4cce40b1c4da27a46e0262ef942ff019
#
_entry.id   4cce40b1c4da27a46e0262ef942ff019
#
_cell.length_a   1.000
_cell.length_b   1.000
_cell.length_c   1.000
_cell.angle_alpha   90.00
_cell.angle_beta   90.00
_cell.angle_gamma   90.00
#
_symmetry.space_group_name_H-M   'P 1'
#
loop_
_entity.id
_entity.type
_entity.pdbx_description
1 polymer ?
#
loop_
_entity_poly.entity_id
_entity_poly.type
_entity_poly.pdbx_seq_one_letter_code
_entity_poly.pdbx_strand_id
1 'polypeptide(L)'
;MRITTFIFGIIATGLVSIGPGEAQQTTLIDRDGNGVVELLAFGDSLTYGVGDDTPPGDYVEEITDSGYPRGYPVRVSAALGVPVLNSGVPGEILTSEGVARFPGVVREQGFDTVLILEGANDANFRVDSGVYSRALQKMINVARAEGKGVALLTVPSPTGNRASLQPFTDAYSADMRELAYLNEIPLIDIESSFIAACPDYSKCSLFNLPEGLHPNVLGYDLMATAIASGLQR
;
A
#
# COMPACT_ATOMS: atom_id res chain seq x y z
N MET A 1 -12.39 81.44 5.79
CA MET A 1 -11.98 80.39 6.70
C MET A 1 -12.46 79.06 6.09
N ARG A 2 -11.61 78.36 5.37
CA ARG A 2 -11.94 77.05 4.69
C ARG A 2 -11.38 75.93 5.53
N ILE A 3 -12.24 75.04 6.02
CA ILE A 3 -11.91 73.88 6.82
C ILE A 3 -11.70 72.74 5.83
N THR A 4 -10.47 72.20 5.75
CA THR A 4 -10.12 71.05 4.90
C THR A 4 -10.20 69.80 5.79
N THR A 5 -11.15 68.92 5.49
CA THR A 5 -11.32 67.62 6.16
C THR A 5 -10.40 66.61 5.53
N PHE A 6 -9.45 66.05 6.29
CA PHE A 6 -8.63 64.91 5.89
C PHE A 6 -9.37 63.61 6.23
N ILE A 7 -9.62 62.80 5.22
CA ILE A 7 -10.13 61.44 5.38
C ILE A 7 -8.92 60.50 5.45
N PHE A 8 -8.72 59.87 6.61
CA PHE A 8 -7.75 58.79 6.77
C PHE A 8 -8.39 57.50 6.26
N GLY A 9 -7.89 56.98 5.15
CA GLY A 9 -8.22 55.64 4.67
C GLY A 9 -7.47 54.59 5.48
N ILE A 10 -8.21 53.69 6.15
CA ILE A 10 -7.66 52.51 6.80
C ILE A 10 -7.45 51.46 5.73
N ILE A 11 -6.19 51.14 5.42
CA ILE A 11 -5.82 49.98 4.60
C ILE A 11 -5.85 48.77 5.52
N ALA A 12 -6.88 47.96 5.41
CA ALA A 12 -6.93 46.65 6.05
C ALA A 12 -6.01 45.70 5.26
N THR A 13 -4.82 45.44 5.79
CA THR A 13 -3.95 44.36 5.31
C THR A 13 -4.54 43.03 5.78
N GLY A 14 -5.25 42.34 4.89
CA GLY A 14 -5.68 40.95 5.11
C GLY A 14 -4.46 40.07 5.28
N LEU A 15 -4.22 39.59 6.48
CA LEU A 15 -3.32 38.46 6.72
C LEU A 15 -3.96 37.20 6.11
N VAL A 16 -3.47 36.76 4.94
CA VAL A 16 -3.72 35.43 4.44
C VAL A 16 -2.95 34.48 5.37
N SER A 17 -3.68 33.80 6.26
CA SER A 17 -3.11 32.68 7.01
C SER A 17 -2.87 31.55 6.03
N ILE A 18 -1.62 31.36 5.63
CA ILE A 18 -1.18 30.13 4.99
C ILE A 18 -1.26 29.07 6.09
N GLY A 19 -2.26 28.19 6.01
CA GLY A 19 -2.32 27.00 6.86
C GLY A 19 -1.01 26.20 6.69
N PRO A 20 -0.63 25.39 7.68
CA PRO A 20 0.53 24.52 7.54
C PRO A 20 0.32 23.67 6.29
N GLY A 21 1.13 23.90 5.25
CA GLY A 21 1.17 23.04 4.09
C GLY A 21 1.48 21.64 4.59
N GLU A 22 0.61 20.68 4.30
CA GLU A 22 0.94 19.27 4.46
C GLU A 22 2.30 19.08 3.80
N ALA A 23 3.31 18.74 4.60
CA ALA A 23 4.61 18.38 4.08
C ALA A 23 4.39 17.11 3.24
N GLN A 24 4.45 17.26 1.95
CA GLN A 24 4.34 16.17 0.99
C GLN A 24 5.47 15.20 1.29
N GLN A 25 5.16 14.07 1.94
CA GLN A 25 6.14 13.05 2.26
C GLN A 25 6.49 12.32 0.97
N THR A 26 7.53 12.78 0.28
CA THR A 26 8.08 12.08 -0.87
C THR A 26 8.62 10.73 -0.42
N THR A 27 8.05 9.66 -0.94
CA THR A 27 8.49 8.28 -0.70
C THR A 27 9.68 7.88 -1.57
N LEU A 28 9.88 8.61 -2.68
CA LEU A 28 10.95 8.36 -3.64
C LEU A 28 12.19 9.17 -3.25
N ILE A 29 12.91 8.70 -2.24
CA ILE A 29 14.12 9.34 -1.72
C ILE A 29 15.26 8.32 -1.78
N ASP A 30 16.36 8.67 -2.42
CA ASP A 30 17.64 7.96 -2.32
C ASP A 30 18.18 8.16 -0.89
N ARG A 31 18.03 7.15 -0.05
CA ARG A 31 18.38 7.21 1.38
C ARG A 31 19.80 6.77 1.67
N ASP A 32 20.36 5.92 0.82
CA ASP A 32 21.74 5.44 0.97
C ASP A 32 22.75 6.28 0.18
N GLY A 33 22.28 7.21 -0.67
CA GLY A 33 23.10 8.15 -1.41
C GLY A 33 23.84 7.52 -2.60
N ASN A 34 23.36 6.37 -3.09
CA ASN A 34 24.00 5.69 -4.22
C ASN A 34 23.64 6.27 -5.59
N GLY A 35 22.72 7.23 -5.65
CA GLY A 35 22.25 7.91 -6.86
C GLY A 35 21.05 7.23 -7.53
N VAL A 36 20.50 6.18 -6.94
CA VAL A 36 19.35 5.43 -7.44
C VAL A 36 18.32 5.33 -6.33
N VAL A 37 17.04 5.57 -6.64
CA VAL A 37 15.95 5.26 -5.71
C VAL A 37 15.53 3.82 -5.94
N GLU A 38 15.53 3.00 -4.91
CA GLU A 38 15.18 1.58 -4.97
C GLU A 38 14.06 1.25 -3.98
N LEU A 39 13.07 0.49 -4.42
CA LEU A 39 11.95 0.07 -3.61
C LEU A 39 12.00 -1.44 -3.34
N LEU A 40 11.49 -1.84 -2.19
CA LEU A 40 11.23 -3.24 -1.85
C LEU A 40 9.72 -3.44 -1.68
N ALA A 41 9.14 -4.37 -2.40
CA ALA A 41 7.78 -4.85 -2.16
C ALA A 41 7.83 -6.09 -1.26
N PHE A 42 7.39 -5.94 -0.01
CA PHE A 42 7.33 -7.02 0.98
C PHE A 42 5.88 -7.44 1.16
N GLY A 43 5.63 -8.77 1.13
CA GLY A 43 4.29 -9.27 1.26
C GLY A 43 4.14 -10.75 0.99
N ASP A 44 2.88 -11.16 0.84
CA ASP A 44 2.46 -12.53 0.58
C ASP A 44 2.26 -12.82 -0.93
N SER A 45 1.30 -13.69 -1.27
CA SER A 45 0.95 -14.03 -2.65
C SER A 45 0.46 -12.84 -3.49
N LEU A 46 -0.15 -11.82 -2.86
CA LEU A 46 -0.59 -10.61 -3.54
C LEU A 46 0.60 -9.75 -3.99
N THR A 47 1.68 -9.74 -3.23
CA THR A 47 2.93 -9.07 -3.60
C THR A 47 3.71 -9.90 -4.62
N TYR A 48 3.77 -11.21 -4.45
CA TYR A 48 4.43 -12.13 -5.38
C TYR A 48 3.83 -12.03 -6.79
N GLY A 49 2.51 -11.90 -6.90
CA GLY A 49 1.77 -11.76 -8.16
C GLY A 49 0.99 -13.00 -8.56
N VAL A 50 0.55 -13.80 -7.58
CA VAL A 50 -0.31 -14.97 -7.83
C VAL A 50 -1.60 -14.53 -8.52
N GLY A 51 -1.94 -15.18 -9.63
CA GLY A 51 -3.15 -14.89 -10.41
C GLY A 51 -3.00 -13.82 -11.50
N ASP A 52 -1.84 -13.20 -11.62
CA ASP A 52 -1.58 -12.12 -12.59
C ASP A 52 -1.58 -12.57 -14.06
N ASP A 53 -1.48 -13.85 -14.33
CA ASP A 53 -1.53 -14.42 -15.67
C ASP A 53 -2.94 -14.84 -16.11
N THR A 54 -3.94 -14.67 -15.26
CA THR A 54 -5.32 -15.03 -15.55
C THR A 54 -6.05 -13.88 -16.25
N PRO A 55 -6.59 -14.10 -17.47
CA PRO A 55 -7.41 -13.10 -18.14
C PRO A 55 -8.71 -12.81 -17.40
N PRO A 56 -9.22 -11.58 -17.50
CA PRO A 56 -10.50 -11.20 -16.88
C PRO A 56 -11.66 -12.05 -17.42
N GLY A 57 -12.48 -12.57 -16.52
CA GLY A 57 -13.67 -13.36 -16.85
C GLY A 57 -13.44 -14.85 -17.00
N ASP A 58 -12.21 -15.34 -16.92
CA ASP A 58 -11.93 -16.75 -16.83
C ASP A 58 -12.40 -17.31 -15.48
N TYR A 59 -12.92 -18.54 -15.52
CA TYR A 59 -13.33 -19.24 -14.32
C TYR A 59 -12.12 -19.86 -13.62
N VAL A 60 -11.86 -19.42 -12.38
CA VAL A 60 -10.70 -19.89 -11.61
C VAL A 60 -11.19 -20.40 -10.25
N GLU A 61 -11.18 -21.70 -10.08
CA GLU A 61 -11.55 -22.35 -8.81
C GLU A 61 -10.38 -22.41 -7.83
N GLU A 62 -9.20 -22.75 -8.35
CA GLU A 62 -7.92 -22.74 -7.63
C GLU A 62 -6.86 -22.07 -8.47
N ILE A 63 -6.07 -21.18 -7.87
CA ILE A 63 -4.95 -20.54 -8.56
C ILE A 63 -3.72 -21.40 -8.37
N THR A 64 -3.12 -21.82 -9.49
CA THR A 64 -1.82 -22.45 -9.50
C THR A 64 -0.75 -21.40 -9.70
N ASP A 65 0.30 -21.46 -8.88
CA ASP A 65 1.48 -20.61 -9.06
C ASP A 65 2.16 -20.97 -10.39
N SER A 66 2.22 -20.00 -11.30
CA SER A 66 2.92 -20.16 -12.58
C SER A 66 4.45 -20.12 -12.44
N GLY A 67 4.97 -19.92 -11.22
CA GLY A 67 6.41 -19.83 -10.93
C GLY A 67 7.08 -18.55 -11.45
N TYR A 68 6.29 -17.54 -11.83
CA TYR A 68 6.82 -16.29 -12.38
C TYR A 68 6.38 -15.09 -11.54
N PRO A 69 7.31 -14.44 -10.83
CA PRO A 69 6.95 -13.23 -10.08
C PRO A 69 6.52 -12.13 -11.07
N ARG A 70 5.29 -11.71 -10.95
CA ARG A 70 4.65 -10.64 -11.71
C ARG A 70 4.04 -9.65 -10.73
N GLY A 71 2.76 -9.45 -10.76
CA GLY A 71 2.03 -8.61 -9.82
C GLY A 71 2.33 -7.12 -9.98
N TYR A 72 2.00 -6.38 -8.95
CA TYR A 72 2.20 -4.93 -8.95
C TYR A 72 3.68 -4.48 -8.96
N PRO A 73 4.67 -5.20 -8.38
CA PRO A 73 6.04 -4.67 -8.27
C PRO A 73 6.68 -4.37 -9.63
N VAL A 74 6.57 -5.28 -10.58
CA VAL A 74 7.13 -5.07 -11.93
C VAL A 74 6.44 -3.93 -12.68
N ARG A 75 5.13 -3.76 -12.47
CA ARG A 75 4.35 -2.66 -13.09
C ARG A 75 4.67 -1.32 -12.48
N VAL A 76 4.83 -1.26 -11.15
CA VAL A 76 5.26 -0.05 -10.43
C VAL A 76 6.67 0.34 -10.88
N SER A 77 7.58 -0.63 -11.00
CA SER A 77 8.92 -0.39 -11.54
C SER A 77 8.89 0.24 -12.93
N ALA A 78 8.06 -0.30 -13.83
CA ALA A 78 7.90 0.24 -15.18
C ALA A 78 7.27 1.64 -15.18
N ALA A 79 6.28 1.89 -14.31
CA ALA A 79 5.57 3.17 -14.25
C ALA A 79 6.43 4.30 -13.65
N LEU A 80 7.26 4.01 -12.67
CA LEU A 80 8.09 4.99 -11.97
C LEU A 80 9.50 5.11 -12.55
N GLY A 81 9.96 4.14 -13.32
CA GLY A 81 11.33 4.08 -13.82
C GLY A 81 12.37 3.82 -12.73
N VAL A 82 11.96 3.20 -11.60
CA VAL A 82 12.84 2.84 -10.48
C VAL A 82 12.79 1.33 -10.23
N PRO A 83 13.88 0.70 -9.77
CA PRO A 83 13.86 -0.70 -9.37
C PRO A 83 12.87 -0.97 -8.23
N VAL A 84 12.09 -2.02 -8.35
CA VAL A 84 11.23 -2.55 -7.28
C VAL A 84 11.56 -4.02 -7.09
N LEU A 85 12.20 -4.35 -5.99
CA LEU A 85 12.51 -5.73 -5.61
C LEU A 85 11.23 -6.42 -5.12
N ASN A 86 10.89 -7.56 -5.71
CA ASN A 86 9.75 -8.36 -5.25
C ASN A 86 10.20 -9.36 -4.17
N SER A 87 9.75 -9.15 -2.95
CA SER A 87 9.96 -10.03 -1.79
C SER A 87 8.65 -10.61 -1.27
N GLY A 88 7.72 -10.92 -2.18
CA GLY A 88 6.48 -11.62 -1.87
C GLY A 88 6.73 -13.11 -1.63
N VAL A 89 6.10 -13.68 -0.61
CA VAL A 89 6.15 -15.13 -0.29
C VAL A 89 4.72 -15.67 -0.22
N PRO A 90 4.27 -16.45 -1.22
CA PRO A 90 2.93 -17.01 -1.21
C PRO A 90 2.64 -17.82 0.06
N GLY A 91 1.50 -17.56 0.68
CA GLY A 91 1.08 -18.24 1.91
C GLY A 91 1.65 -17.63 3.20
N GLU A 92 2.55 -16.67 3.13
CA GLU A 92 3.15 -16.07 4.32
C GLU A 92 2.09 -15.42 5.25
N ILE A 93 2.22 -15.68 6.54
CA ILE A 93 1.41 -15.09 7.61
C ILE A 93 2.24 -13.98 8.26
N LEU A 94 1.79 -12.72 8.14
CA LEU A 94 2.52 -11.56 8.66
C LEU A 94 2.88 -11.73 10.13
N THR A 95 1.90 -12.13 10.97
CA THR A 95 2.04 -12.15 12.43
C THR A 95 3.01 -13.20 12.96
N SER A 96 3.42 -14.15 12.15
CA SER A 96 4.39 -15.21 12.51
C SER A 96 5.62 -15.21 11.59
N GLU A 97 5.43 -15.51 10.32
CA GLU A 97 6.52 -15.72 9.36
C GLU A 97 7.07 -14.41 8.83
N GLY A 98 6.18 -13.49 8.40
CA GLY A 98 6.57 -12.20 7.87
C GLY A 98 7.35 -11.36 8.89
N VAL A 99 6.84 -11.23 10.12
CA VAL A 99 7.53 -10.49 11.19
C VAL A 99 8.85 -11.12 11.59
N ALA A 100 9.04 -12.42 11.40
CA ALA A 100 10.29 -13.12 11.67
C ALA A 100 11.30 -12.93 10.53
N ARG A 101 10.86 -12.97 9.27
CA ARG A 101 11.70 -12.82 8.07
C ARG A 101 12.15 -11.37 7.85
N PHE A 102 11.27 -10.41 8.12
CA PHE A 102 11.44 -9.00 7.78
C PHE A 102 12.80 -8.39 8.21
N PRO A 103 13.30 -8.61 9.44
CA PRO A 103 14.60 -8.03 9.85
C PRO A 103 15.79 -8.49 9.00
N GLY A 104 15.78 -9.74 8.51
CA GLY A 104 16.81 -10.25 7.60
C GLY A 104 16.74 -9.53 6.25
N VAL A 105 15.54 -9.47 5.68
CA VAL A 105 15.31 -8.79 4.38
C VAL A 105 15.75 -7.33 4.42
N VAL A 106 15.41 -6.60 5.49
CA VAL A 106 15.75 -5.17 5.61
C VAL A 106 17.25 -4.93 5.71
N ARG A 107 18.01 -5.85 6.31
CA ARG A 107 19.46 -5.71 6.47
C ARG A 107 20.24 -6.17 5.24
N GLU A 108 19.76 -7.19 4.56
CA GLU A 108 20.52 -7.87 3.51
C GLU A 108 20.31 -7.28 2.12
N GLN A 109 19.21 -6.54 1.91
CA GLN A 109 18.86 -6.01 0.60
C GLN A 109 19.06 -4.49 0.54
N GLY A 110 19.70 -4.04 -0.55
CA GLY A 110 19.82 -2.62 -0.89
C GLY A 110 18.46 -2.11 -1.39
N PHE A 111 17.83 -1.20 -0.65
CA PHE A 111 16.64 -0.45 -1.05
C PHE A 111 16.45 0.75 -0.12
N ASP A 112 15.68 1.73 -0.55
CA ASP A 112 15.41 2.95 0.21
C ASP A 112 14.10 2.88 0.99
N THR A 113 13.05 2.37 0.37
CA THR A 113 11.71 2.34 0.95
C THR A 113 11.07 0.98 0.74
N VAL A 114 10.48 0.42 1.81
CA VAL A 114 9.68 -0.80 1.75
C VAL A 114 8.20 -0.47 1.62
N LEU A 115 7.55 -1.14 0.68
CA LEU A 115 6.10 -1.19 0.48
C LEU A 115 5.60 -2.47 1.15
N ILE A 116 4.77 -2.36 2.19
CA ILE A 116 4.26 -3.53 2.93
C ILE A 116 2.81 -3.78 2.55
N LEU A 117 2.55 -4.92 1.93
CA LEU A 117 1.22 -5.46 1.63
C LEU A 117 1.13 -6.88 2.15
N GLU A 118 0.52 -7.04 3.29
CA GLU A 118 0.40 -8.30 4.03
C GLU A 118 -0.94 -8.42 4.73
N GLY A 119 -1.34 -9.65 5.10
CA GLY A 119 -2.48 -9.90 5.97
C GLY A 119 -3.57 -10.78 5.36
N ALA A 120 -3.53 -11.08 4.06
CA ALA A 120 -4.54 -11.95 3.45
C ALA A 120 -4.53 -13.36 4.08
N ASN A 121 -3.35 -13.88 4.43
CA ASN A 121 -3.24 -15.18 5.10
C ASN A 121 -3.56 -15.10 6.60
N ASP A 122 -3.25 -14.00 7.27
CA ASP A 122 -3.70 -13.75 8.65
C ASP A 122 -5.23 -13.80 8.74
N ALA A 123 -5.94 -13.26 7.73
CA ALA A 123 -7.39 -13.36 7.63
C ALA A 123 -7.89 -14.80 7.51
N ASN A 124 -7.22 -15.68 6.74
CA ASN A 124 -7.54 -17.10 6.66
C ASN A 124 -7.46 -17.80 8.04
N PHE A 125 -6.53 -17.37 8.89
CA PHE A 125 -6.35 -17.87 10.25
C PHE A 125 -7.15 -17.08 11.29
N ARG A 126 -7.92 -16.07 10.87
CA ARG A 126 -8.74 -15.21 11.73
C ARG A 126 -7.93 -14.58 12.87
N VAL A 127 -6.73 -14.12 12.56
CA VAL A 127 -5.86 -13.47 13.54
C VAL A 127 -6.55 -12.21 14.06
N ASP A 128 -6.47 -11.99 15.38
CA ASP A 128 -7.00 -10.79 16.03
C ASP A 128 -6.29 -9.53 15.48
N SER A 129 -7.06 -8.48 15.15
CA SER A 129 -6.52 -7.26 14.54
C SER A 129 -5.49 -6.56 15.43
N GLY A 130 -5.66 -6.61 16.75
CA GLY A 130 -4.66 -6.07 17.67
C GLY A 130 -3.34 -6.88 17.67
N VAL A 131 -3.36 -8.17 17.35
CA VAL A 131 -2.15 -8.97 17.14
C VAL A 131 -1.48 -8.56 15.84
N TYR A 132 -2.27 -8.43 14.78
CA TYR A 132 -1.83 -7.96 13.46
C TYR A 132 -1.19 -6.56 13.54
N SER A 133 -1.88 -5.60 14.14
CA SER A 133 -1.42 -4.22 14.29
C SER A 133 -0.07 -4.14 15.03
N ARG A 134 0.11 -4.91 16.13
CA ARG A 134 1.39 -4.96 16.85
C ARG A 134 2.53 -5.55 16.01
N ALA A 135 2.25 -6.56 15.21
CA ALA A 135 3.23 -7.16 14.31
C ALA A 135 3.67 -6.16 13.23
N LEU A 136 2.71 -5.47 12.62
CA LEU A 136 2.99 -4.45 11.61
C LEU A 136 3.78 -3.26 12.20
N GLN A 137 3.40 -2.77 13.39
CA GLN A 137 4.15 -1.73 14.11
C GLN A 137 5.61 -2.15 14.37
N LYS A 138 5.83 -3.43 14.72
CA LYS A 138 7.18 -3.95 14.88
C LYS A 138 7.99 -3.88 13.58
N MET A 139 7.38 -4.20 12.45
CA MET A 139 8.04 -4.11 11.14
C MET A 139 8.39 -2.66 10.80
N ILE A 140 7.47 -1.71 11.02
CA ILE A 140 7.73 -0.28 10.85
C ILE A 140 8.95 0.16 11.67
N ASN A 141 8.99 -0.24 12.94
CA ASN A 141 10.11 0.10 13.82
C ASN A 141 11.45 -0.50 13.35
N VAL A 142 11.45 -1.74 12.86
CA VAL A 142 12.64 -2.39 12.30
C VAL A 142 13.15 -1.65 11.08
N ALA A 143 12.28 -1.33 10.11
CA ALA A 143 12.69 -0.60 8.92
C ALA A 143 13.28 0.77 9.26
N ARG A 144 12.64 1.52 10.15
CA ARG A 144 13.13 2.83 10.60
C ARG A 144 14.47 2.76 11.32
N ALA A 145 14.69 1.72 12.15
CA ALA A 145 15.96 1.52 12.84
C ALA A 145 17.13 1.27 11.89
N GLU A 146 16.84 0.74 10.70
CA GLU A 146 17.81 0.52 9.61
C GLU A 146 17.83 1.69 8.59
N GLY A 147 17.22 2.83 8.92
CA GLY A 147 17.19 4.04 8.08
C GLY A 147 16.30 3.95 6.84
N LYS A 148 15.44 2.93 6.75
CA LYS A 148 14.56 2.70 5.59
C LYS A 148 13.25 3.48 5.69
N GLY A 149 12.75 3.95 4.55
CA GLY A 149 11.38 4.44 4.42
C GLY A 149 10.37 3.28 4.47
N VAL A 150 9.14 3.59 4.86
CA VAL A 150 8.02 2.63 4.90
C VAL A 150 6.80 3.25 4.28
N ALA A 151 6.09 2.49 3.44
CA ALA A 151 4.74 2.80 3.00
C ALA A 151 3.84 1.58 3.24
N LEU A 152 2.64 1.80 3.75
CA LEU A 152 1.64 0.74 3.96
C LEU A 152 0.66 0.69 2.80
N LEU A 153 0.30 -0.52 2.38
CA LEU A 153 -0.67 -0.78 1.33
C LEU A 153 -1.83 -1.59 1.93
N THR A 154 -3.06 -1.06 1.88
CA THR A 154 -4.22 -1.80 2.39
C THR A 154 -4.51 -3.04 1.57
N VAL A 155 -5.01 -4.09 2.23
CA VAL A 155 -5.34 -5.37 1.58
C VAL A 155 -6.62 -5.19 0.76
N PRO A 156 -6.65 -5.54 -0.55
CA PRO A 156 -7.92 -5.58 -1.29
C PRO A 156 -8.91 -6.50 -0.59
N SER A 157 -10.13 -6.01 -0.33
CA SER A 157 -11.14 -6.80 0.36
C SER A 157 -11.56 -8.01 -0.49
N PRO A 158 -11.48 -9.25 0.02
CA PRO A 158 -11.77 -10.44 -0.78
C PRO A 158 -13.25 -10.53 -1.19
N THR A 159 -13.53 -11.28 -2.25
CA THR A 159 -14.89 -11.51 -2.77
C THR A 159 -15.11 -12.99 -3.10
N GLY A 160 -16.14 -13.34 -3.85
CA GLY A 160 -16.38 -14.71 -4.30
C GLY A 160 -16.35 -15.74 -3.16
N ASN A 161 -15.60 -16.83 -3.36
CA ASN A 161 -15.45 -17.89 -2.36
C ASN A 161 -14.67 -17.43 -1.11
N ARG A 162 -13.96 -16.31 -1.19
CA ARG A 162 -13.19 -15.73 -0.07
C ARG A 162 -13.89 -14.58 0.64
N ALA A 163 -15.13 -14.24 0.26
CA ALA A 163 -15.89 -13.13 0.87
C ALA A 163 -16.02 -13.22 2.39
N SER A 164 -15.97 -14.42 2.98
CA SER A 164 -16.01 -14.61 4.44
C SER A 164 -14.78 -14.06 5.18
N LEU A 165 -13.73 -13.70 4.46
CA LEU A 165 -12.50 -13.09 5.01
C LEU A 165 -12.61 -11.57 5.12
N GLN A 166 -13.57 -10.92 4.46
CA GLN A 166 -13.75 -9.45 4.45
C GLN A 166 -13.70 -8.84 5.85
N PRO A 167 -14.41 -9.33 6.87
CA PRO A 167 -14.39 -8.68 8.18
C PRO A 167 -12.98 -8.58 8.80
N PHE A 168 -12.09 -9.50 8.45
CA PHE A 168 -10.70 -9.48 8.94
C PHE A 168 -9.84 -8.55 8.11
N THR A 169 -9.88 -8.64 6.77
CA THR A 169 -9.10 -7.76 5.90
C THR A 169 -9.50 -6.29 6.04
N ASP A 170 -10.80 -6.01 6.21
CA ASP A 170 -11.31 -4.66 6.46
C ASP A 170 -10.78 -4.11 7.81
N ALA A 171 -10.74 -4.96 8.86
CA ALA A 171 -10.15 -4.58 10.15
C ALA A 171 -8.64 -4.31 10.02
N TYR A 172 -7.90 -5.13 9.29
CA TYR A 172 -6.47 -4.92 9.05
C TYR A 172 -6.20 -3.67 8.23
N SER A 173 -7.02 -3.39 7.22
CA SER A 173 -6.93 -2.15 6.44
C SER A 173 -7.21 -0.92 7.31
N ALA A 174 -8.14 -1.00 8.26
CA ALA A 174 -8.38 0.05 9.24
C ALA A 174 -7.16 0.26 10.15
N ASP A 175 -6.56 -0.82 10.67
CA ASP A 175 -5.32 -0.77 11.46
C ASP A 175 -4.16 -0.16 10.65
N MET A 176 -4.03 -0.50 9.36
CA MET A 176 -3.01 0.10 8.49
C MET A 176 -3.19 1.61 8.33
N ARG A 177 -4.44 2.08 8.17
CA ARG A 177 -4.74 3.53 8.10
C ARG A 177 -4.36 4.24 9.39
N GLU A 178 -4.71 3.66 10.53
CA GLU A 178 -4.36 4.21 11.84
C GLU A 178 -2.84 4.23 12.06
N LEU A 179 -2.16 3.12 11.79
CA LEU A 179 -0.70 3.02 11.93
C LEU A 179 0.05 3.97 11.00
N ALA A 180 -0.41 4.13 9.76
CA ALA A 180 0.17 5.08 8.83
C ALA A 180 0.05 6.52 9.37
N TYR A 181 -1.11 6.90 9.88
CA TYR A 181 -1.34 8.20 10.50
C TYR A 181 -0.47 8.40 11.75
N LEU A 182 -0.48 7.45 12.69
CA LEU A 182 0.27 7.55 13.95
C LEU A 182 1.79 7.56 13.75
N ASN A 183 2.27 6.90 12.72
CA ASN A 183 3.70 6.84 12.38
C ASN A 183 4.12 7.91 11.37
N GLU A 184 3.21 8.74 10.87
CA GLU A 184 3.49 9.73 9.84
C GLU A 184 4.19 9.11 8.62
N ILE A 185 3.67 7.97 8.13
CA ILE A 185 4.17 7.28 6.94
C ILE A 185 3.11 7.24 5.85
N PRO A 186 3.50 7.16 4.58
CA PRO A 186 2.56 7.05 3.47
C PRO A 186 1.66 5.83 3.59
N LEU A 187 0.39 6.04 3.25
CA LEU A 187 -0.60 4.99 3.03
C LEU A 187 -1.05 5.01 1.58
N ILE A 188 -1.06 3.85 0.95
CA ILE A 188 -1.67 3.64 -0.36
C ILE A 188 -2.90 2.76 -0.17
N ASP A 189 -4.08 3.35 -0.34
CA ASP A 189 -5.36 2.71 -0.06
C ASP A 189 -5.84 1.89 -1.27
N ILE A 190 -5.28 0.68 -1.40
CA ILE A 190 -5.63 -0.27 -2.46
C ILE A 190 -7.08 -0.75 -2.30
N GLU A 191 -7.52 -1.04 -1.07
CA GLU A 191 -8.89 -1.47 -0.78
C GLU A 191 -9.91 -0.47 -1.32
N SER A 192 -9.76 0.83 -0.99
CA SER A 192 -10.64 1.88 -1.50
C SER A 192 -10.60 1.98 -3.03
N SER A 193 -9.44 1.73 -3.65
CA SER A 193 -9.30 1.74 -5.11
C SER A 193 -10.10 0.62 -5.77
N PHE A 194 -10.10 -0.58 -5.18
CA PHE A 194 -10.91 -1.70 -5.66
C PHE A 194 -12.40 -1.46 -5.45
N ILE A 195 -12.81 -0.96 -4.29
CA ILE A 195 -14.21 -0.62 -4.00
C ILE A 195 -14.73 0.43 -4.99
N ALA A 196 -13.95 1.45 -5.27
CA ALA A 196 -14.34 2.50 -6.22
C ALA A 196 -14.45 1.99 -7.67
N ALA A 197 -13.63 1.01 -8.06
CA ALA A 197 -13.64 0.43 -9.40
C ALA A 197 -14.75 -0.60 -9.61
N CYS A 198 -15.34 -1.17 -8.56
CA CYS A 198 -16.30 -2.26 -8.61
C CYS A 198 -17.66 -1.86 -8.02
N PRO A 199 -18.61 -1.35 -8.82
CA PRO A 199 -19.96 -0.97 -8.35
C PRO A 199 -20.74 -2.11 -7.67
N ASP A 200 -20.58 -3.34 -8.15
CA ASP A 200 -21.04 -4.57 -7.49
C ASP A 200 -19.81 -5.38 -7.06
N TYR A 201 -19.37 -5.17 -5.84
CA TYR A 201 -18.14 -5.76 -5.33
C TYR A 201 -18.17 -7.29 -5.31
N SER A 202 -19.37 -7.89 -5.14
CA SER A 202 -19.53 -9.34 -5.16
C SER A 202 -19.20 -9.99 -6.50
N LYS A 203 -19.14 -9.19 -7.57
CA LYS A 203 -18.83 -9.59 -8.95
C LYS A 203 -17.66 -8.79 -9.52
N CYS A 204 -16.78 -8.34 -8.66
CA CYS A 204 -15.66 -7.51 -9.07
C CYS A 204 -14.76 -8.26 -10.05
N SER A 205 -14.74 -7.80 -11.31
CA SER A 205 -13.97 -8.44 -12.40
C SER A 205 -12.46 -8.20 -12.31
N LEU A 206 -11.99 -7.56 -11.25
CA LEU A 206 -10.57 -7.35 -10.96
C LEU A 206 -9.95 -8.53 -10.21
N PHE A 207 -10.78 -9.45 -9.72
CA PHE A 207 -10.33 -10.68 -9.06
C PHE A 207 -10.49 -11.89 -9.98
N ASN A 208 -9.74 -12.93 -9.66
CA ASN A 208 -9.94 -14.26 -10.20
C ASN A 208 -11.19 -14.87 -9.58
N LEU A 209 -12.29 -14.94 -10.30
CA LEU A 209 -13.56 -15.45 -9.81
C LEU A 209 -13.79 -16.90 -10.25
N PRO A 210 -14.41 -17.74 -9.42
CA PRO A 210 -14.99 -17.43 -8.10
C PRO A 210 -14.02 -17.47 -6.93
N GLU A 211 -12.71 -17.67 -7.14
CA GLU A 211 -11.72 -17.73 -6.05
C GLU A 211 -11.82 -16.48 -5.17
N GLY A 212 -11.62 -15.28 -5.73
CA GLY A 212 -12.02 -14.03 -5.13
C GLY A 212 -11.04 -13.39 -4.12
N LEU A 213 -9.82 -13.92 -3.97
CA LEU A 213 -8.75 -13.31 -3.17
C LEU A 213 -7.68 -12.67 -4.04
N HIS A 214 -7.22 -13.40 -5.06
CA HIS A 214 -6.13 -12.96 -5.90
C HIS A 214 -6.63 -12.08 -7.05
N PRO A 215 -6.03 -10.89 -7.24
CA PRO A 215 -6.31 -10.07 -8.41
C PRO A 215 -5.89 -10.79 -9.71
N ASN A 216 -6.61 -10.53 -10.78
CA ASN A 216 -6.19 -10.89 -12.12
C ASN A 216 -5.34 -9.77 -12.77
N VAL A 217 -5.02 -9.89 -14.05
CA VAL A 217 -4.21 -8.90 -14.80
C VAL A 217 -4.72 -7.45 -14.57
N LEU A 218 -6.04 -7.21 -14.70
CA LEU A 218 -6.62 -5.87 -14.51
C LEU A 218 -6.56 -5.40 -13.04
N GLY A 219 -6.72 -6.32 -12.10
CA GLY A 219 -6.58 -6.00 -10.67
C GLY A 219 -5.17 -5.56 -10.32
N TYR A 220 -4.16 -6.24 -10.86
CA TYR A 220 -2.75 -5.86 -10.68
C TYR A 220 -2.39 -4.55 -11.39
N ASP A 221 -3.01 -4.24 -12.53
CA ASP A 221 -2.86 -2.95 -13.19
C ASP A 221 -3.43 -1.80 -12.34
N LEU A 222 -4.60 -2.02 -11.72
CA LEU A 222 -5.18 -1.06 -10.78
C LEU A 222 -4.29 -0.86 -9.55
N MET A 223 -3.80 -1.94 -8.93
CA MET A 223 -2.87 -1.87 -7.80
C MET A 223 -1.65 -1.03 -8.16
N ALA A 224 -0.99 -1.34 -9.27
CA ALA A 224 0.21 -0.63 -9.69
C ALA A 224 -0.05 0.86 -9.96
N THR A 225 -1.19 1.18 -10.57
CA THR A 225 -1.60 2.58 -10.82
C THR A 225 -1.80 3.34 -9.50
N ALA A 226 -2.50 2.74 -8.54
CA ALA A 226 -2.72 3.33 -7.22
C ALA A 226 -1.39 3.54 -6.46
N ILE A 227 -0.51 2.53 -6.50
CA ILE A 227 0.80 2.58 -5.82
C ILE A 227 1.68 3.66 -6.46
N ALA A 228 1.86 3.66 -7.77
CA ALA A 228 2.69 4.65 -8.45
C ALA A 228 2.19 6.08 -8.21
N SER A 229 0.86 6.30 -8.25
CA SER A 229 0.26 7.60 -7.96
C SER A 229 0.42 8.02 -6.49
N GLY A 230 0.35 7.06 -5.56
CA GLY A 230 0.51 7.32 -4.12
C GLY A 230 1.95 7.65 -3.72
N LEU A 231 2.94 7.06 -4.41
CA LEU A 231 4.37 7.30 -4.16
C LEU A 231 4.90 8.62 -4.73
N GLN A 232 4.20 9.23 -5.67
CA GLN A 232 4.57 10.50 -6.31
C GLN A 232 3.96 11.74 -5.61
N ARG A 233 3.16 11.55 -4.58
CA ARG A 233 2.50 12.63 -3.80
C ARG A 233 3.33 13.04 -2.56
#